data_6295b6ded0798c7b247d7ecf0d433065
#
_entry.id   6295b6ded0798c7b247d7ecf0d433065
#
_cell.length_a   1.000
_cell.length_b   1.000
_cell.length_c   1.000
_cell.angle_alpha   90.00
_cell.angle_beta   90.00
_cell.angle_gamma   90.00
#
_symmetry.space_group_name_H-M   'P 1'
#
loop_
_entity.id
_entity.type
_entity.pdbx_description
1 polymer ?
#
loop_
_entity_poly.entity_id
_entity_poly.type
_entity_poly.pdbx_seq_one_letter_code
_entity_poly.pdbx_strand_id
1 'polypeptide(L)'
;MNKLQFRQHLENKFEGIVTKDTQRYVSVKYKNRSIMEIHRGMNSYRIGVNKKFIPEKAYLNKLIKTSNVHSANNSYIEIYRDCIPELVVVELDNYVNNFILSNKL
;
A
#
# COMPACT_ATOMS: atom_id res chain seq x y z
N MET A 1 4.07 -8.54 9.83
CA MET A 1 4.21 -9.60 8.79
C MET A 1 5.25 -9.20 7.77
N ASN A 2 5.82 -10.16 7.07
CA ASN A 2 6.76 -9.87 5.99
C ASN A 2 6.02 -9.52 4.68
N LYS A 3 6.79 -9.18 3.64
CA LYS A 3 6.24 -8.79 2.34
C LYS A 3 5.33 -9.87 1.72
N LEU A 4 5.77 -11.12 1.74
CA LEU A 4 4.98 -12.23 1.19
C LEU A 4 3.68 -12.45 1.96
N GLN A 5 3.76 -12.42 3.28
CA GLN A 5 2.57 -12.55 4.14
C GLN A 5 1.59 -11.41 3.92
N PHE A 6 2.09 -10.20 3.72
CA PHE A 6 1.25 -9.04 3.45
C PHE A 6 0.53 -9.17 2.10
N ARG A 7 1.22 -9.63 1.07
CA ARG A 7 0.59 -9.91 -0.23
C ARG A 7 -0.54 -10.91 -0.11
N GLN A 8 -0.27 -12.02 0.58
CA GLN A 8 -1.27 -13.06 0.81
C GLN A 8 -2.44 -12.53 1.63
N HIS A 9 -2.16 -11.71 2.63
CA HIS A 9 -3.18 -11.06 3.44
C HIS A 9 -4.13 -10.21 2.59
N LEU A 10 -3.59 -9.38 1.70
CA LEU A 10 -4.39 -8.53 0.83
C LEU A 10 -5.25 -9.36 -0.13
N GLU A 11 -4.67 -10.38 -0.76
CA GLU A 11 -5.38 -11.22 -1.71
C GLU A 11 -6.46 -12.07 -1.04
N ASN A 12 -6.23 -12.53 0.18
CA ASN A 12 -7.19 -13.34 0.91
C ASN A 12 -8.32 -12.51 1.54
N LYS A 13 -8.01 -11.31 1.99
CA LYS A 13 -8.98 -10.45 2.66
C LYS A 13 -9.89 -9.70 1.70
N PHE A 14 -9.36 -9.29 0.56
CA PHE A 14 -10.08 -8.43 -0.38
C PHE A 14 -10.26 -9.14 -1.72
N GLU A 15 -11.49 -9.49 -2.04
CA GLU A 15 -11.82 -10.04 -3.35
C GLU A 15 -11.52 -9.02 -4.45
N GLY A 16 -10.86 -9.46 -5.52
CA GLY A 16 -10.50 -8.61 -6.64
C GLY A 16 -9.14 -7.94 -6.54
N ILE A 17 -8.45 -8.06 -5.41
CA ILE A 17 -7.07 -7.61 -5.29
C ILE A 17 -6.15 -8.63 -5.96
N VAL A 18 -5.29 -8.14 -6.85
CA VAL A 18 -4.29 -8.94 -7.57
C VAL A 18 -2.92 -8.33 -7.33
N THR A 19 -1.96 -9.16 -6.95
CA THR A 19 -0.56 -8.73 -6.80
C THR A 19 0.30 -9.36 -7.87
N LYS A 20 1.28 -8.60 -8.37
CA LYS A 20 2.19 -9.04 -9.42
C LYS A 20 3.59 -8.51 -9.17
N ASP A 21 4.59 -9.39 -9.30
CA ASP A 21 5.99 -8.98 -9.25
C ASP A 21 6.37 -8.24 -10.52
N THR A 22 7.06 -7.12 -10.35
CA THR A 22 7.78 -6.43 -11.41
C THR A 22 9.27 -6.43 -11.06
N GLN A 23 10.12 -5.86 -11.90
CA GLN A 23 11.56 -5.81 -11.63
C GLN A 23 11.92 -5.07 -10.34
N ARG A 24 11.17 -4.03 -9.98
CA ARG A 24 11.52 -3.12 -8.88
C ARG A 24 10.56 -3.14 -7.71
N TYR A 25 9.33 -3.63 -7.92
CA TYR A 25 8.30 -3.57 -6.92
C TYR A 25 7.24 -4.66 -7.13
N VAL A 26 6.42 -4.85 -6.12
CA VAL A 26 5.18 -5.64 -6.24
C VAL A 26 4.05 -4.67 -6.51
N SER A 27 3.38 -4.86 -7.64
CA SER A 27 2.19 -4.10 -7.99
C SER A 27 0.97 -4.69 -7.29
N VAL A 28 0.17 -3.85 -6.65
CA VAL A 28 -1.11 -4.23 -6.06
C VAL A 28 -2.21 -3.52 -6.83
N LYS A 29 -3.10 -4.28 -7.46
CA LYS A 29 -4.15 -3.74 -8.32
C LYS A 29 -5.53 -4.19 -7.88
N TYR A 30 -6.50 -3.33 -8.09
CA TYR A 30 -7.91 -3.61 -7.97
C TYR A 30 -8.62 -3.15 -9.25
N LYS A 31 -9.30 -4.07 -9.95
CA LYS A 31 -9.96 -3.80 -11.24
C LYS A 31 -9.02 -3.10 -12.24
N ASN A 32 -7.82 -3.63 -12.40
CA ASN A 32 -6.76 -3.11 -13.28
C ASN A 32 -6.22 -1.71 -12.91
N ARG A 33 -6.56 -1.20 -11.75
CA ARG A 33 -6.04 0.08 -11.27
C ARG A 33 -5.00 -0.14 -10.19
N SER A 34 -3.85 0.48 -10.33
CA SER A 34 -2.79 0.42 -9.32
C SER A 34 -3.23 1.20 -8.08
N ILE A 35 -3.35 0.50 -6.96
CA ILE A 35 -3.75 1.10 -5.67
C ILE A 35 -2.58 1.20 -4.73
N MET A 36 -1.58 0.34 -4.89
CA MET A 36 -0.46 0.25 -3.96
C MET A 36 0.74 -0.35 -4.69
N GLU A 37 1.95 -0.02 -4.22
CA GLU A 37 3.19 -0.60 -4.69
C GLU A 37 4.08 -0.95 -3.51
N ILE A 38 4.68 -2.14 -3.52
CA ILE A 38 5.63 -2.56 -2.49
C ILE A 38 7.01 -2.55 -3.11
N HIS A 39 7.77 -1.47 -2.87
CA HIS A 39 9.10 -1.29 -3.43
C HIS A 39 10.15 -1.93 -2.53
N ARG A 40 11.13 -2.53 -3.17
CA ARG A 40 12.28 -3.14 -2.50
C ARG A 40 13.44 -2.15 -2.47
N GLY A 41 13.89 -1.81 -1.25
CA GLY A 41 15.11 -1.05 -1.05
C GLY A 41 16.27 -1.96 -0.63
N MET A 42 17.47 -1.39 -0.42
CA MET A 42 18.64 -2.15 0.01
C MET A 42 18.48 -2.72 1.42
N ASN A 43 17.99 -1.92 2.36
CA ASN A 43 17.83 -2.31 3.77
C ASN A 43 16.40 -2.10 4.28
N SER A 44 15.50 -1.67 3.42
CA SER A 44 14.13 -1.36 3.80
C SER A 44 13.19 -1.56 2.61
N TYR A 45 11.90 -1.64 2.91
CA TYR A 45 10.87 -1.62 1.90
C TYR A 45 10.12 -0.31 1.97
N ARG A 46 9.54 0.09 0.86
CA ARG A 46 8.62 1.23 0.81
C ARG A 46 7.30 0.75 0.28
N ILE A 47 6.25 0.97 1.05
CA ILE A 47 4.89 0.73 0.56
C ILE A 47 4.33 2.06 0.09
N GLY A 48 4.06 2.15 -1.20
CA GLY A 48 3.45 3.32 -1.79
C GLY A 48 1.94 3.15 -1.90
N VAL A 49 1.18 4.13 -1.41
CA VAL A 49 -0.26 4.18 -1.63
C VAL A 49 -0.57 5.25 -2.66
N ASN A 50 -1.48 4.94 -3.58
CA ASN A 50 -1.86 5.88 -4.63
C ASN A 50 -2.73 7.00 -4.06
N LYS A 51 -2.18 8.21 -4.00
CA LYS A 51 -2.86 9.39 -3.45
C LYS A 51 -4.11 9.78 -4.23
N LYS A 52 -4.22 9.37 -5.47
CA LYS A 52 -5.37 9.68 -6.32
C LYS A 52 -6.69 9.23 -5.69
N PHE A 53 -6.65 8.17 -4.87
CA PHE A 53 -7.84 7.61 -4.24
C PHE A 53 -8.08 8.14 -2.83
N ILE A 54 -7.21 9.01 -2.33
CA ILE A 54 -7.32 9.56 -0.97
C ILE A 54 -7.78 11.00 -1.04
N PRO A 55 -9.02 11.30 -0.61
CA PRO A 55 -9.56 12.66 -0.75
C PRO A 55 -9.01 13.65 0.27
N GLU A 56 -8.46 13.18 1.40
CA GLU A 56 -8.06 14.06 2.51
C GLU A 56 -6.58 13.93 2.85
N LYS A 57 -5.89 15.06 2.88
CA LYS A 57 -4.48 15.14 3.28
C LYS A 57 -4.24 14.66 4.72
N ALA A 58 -5.21 14.88 5.62
CA ALA A 58 -5.13 14.44 7.01
C ALA A 58 -5.03 12.90 7.15
N TYR A 59 -5.68 12.16 6.28
CA TYR A 59 -5.60 10.71 6.25
C TYR A 59 -4.19 10.23 5.89
N LEU A 60 -3.56 10.89 4.92
CA LEU A 60 -2.17 10.61 4.56
C LEU A 60 -1.23 10.79 5.74
N ASN A 61 -1.40 11.86 6.50
CA ASN A 61 -0.57 12.13 7.66
C ASN A 61 -0.76 11.09 8.77
N LYS A 62 -1.96 10.54 8.89
CA LYS A 62 -2.26 9.46 9.83
C LYS A 62 -1.63 8.14 9.42
N LEU A 63 -1.66 7.84 8.13
CA LEU A 63 -1.11 6.62 7.54
C LEU A 63 0.42 6.65 7.52
N ILE A 64 0.99 7.83 7.34
CA ILE A 64 2.39 8.01 6.99
C ILE A 64 3.00 9.04 7.93
N LYS A 65 3.47 8.58 9.08
CA LYS A 65 4.21 9.44 10.02
C LYS A 65 5.53 9.97 9.44
N THR A 66 6.04 9.35 8.39
CA THR A 66 7.26 9.75 7.70
C THR A 66 7.04 9.60 6.20
N SER A 67 6.29 10.51 5.61
CA SER A 67 6.06 10.43 4.17
C SER A 67 7.17 11.14 3.41
N ASN A 68 8.00 10.37 2.76
CA ASN A 68 8.73 10.86 1.64
C ASN A 68 7.83 10.76 0.40
N VAL A 69 7.37 11.89 -0.08
CA VAL A 69 6.63 11.94 -1.34
C VAL A 69 7.66 11.87 -2.46
N HIS A 70 7.78 10.70 -3.08
CA HIS A 70 8.74 10.51 -4.16
C HIS A 70 8.16 10.78 -5.54
N SER A 71 6.85 10.79 -5.66
CA SER A 71 6.17 11.12 -6.91
C SER A 71 4.88 11.88 -6.63
N ALA A 72 4.35 12.53 -7.67
CA ALA A 72 3.08 13.24 -7.57
C ALA A 72 1.91 12.30 -7.22
N ASN A 73 2.04 11.02 -7.50
CA ASN A 73 0.95 10.06 -7.42
C ASN A 73 0.96 9.16 -6.19
N ASN A 74 2.11 9.02 -5.53
CA ASN A 74 2.24 8.08 -4.42
C ASN A 74 2.82 8.71 -3.17
N SER A 75 2.36 8.25 -2.01
CA SER A 75 2.98 8.49 -0.72
C SER A 75 3.54 7.18 -0.20
N TYR A 76 4.70 7.22 0.45
CA TYR A 76 5.44 6.03 0.84
C TYR A 76 5.58 5.90 2.35
N ILE A 77 5.42 4.66 2.82
CA ILE A 77 5.72 4.24 4.18
C ILE A 77 7.02 3.44 4.14
N GLU A 78 8.05 3.86 4.85
CA GLU A 78 9.28 3.08 4.98
C GLU A 78 9.11 1.98 6.02
N ILE A 79 9.56 0.78 5.67
CA ILE A 79 9.48 -0.40 6.52
C ILE A 79 10.85 -1.03 6.59
N TYR A 80 11.39 -1.15 7.81
CA TYR A 80 12.69 -1.74 8.04
C TYR A 80 12.60 -3.26 8.22
N ARG A 81 13.63 -3.96 7.75
CA ARG A 81 13.85 -5.40 8.01
C ARG A 81 12.70 -6.31 7.60
N ASP A 82 12.04 -6.02 6.50
CA ASP A 82 10.94 -6.86 5.98
C ASP A 82 9.89 -7.21 7.06
N CYS A 83 9.64 -6.26 7.96
CA CYS A 83 8.63 -6.43 8.98
C CYS A 83 7.61 -5.30 8.89
N ILE A 84 6.42 -5.61 8.40
CA ILE A 84 5.34 -4.65 8.30
C ILE A 84 4.59 -4.65 9.64
N PRO A 85 4.65 -3.54 10.42
CA PRO A 85 3.97 -3.48 11.71
C PRO A 85 2.47 -3.68 11.57
N GLU A 86 1.86 -4.28 12.58
CA GLU A 86 0.42 -4.55 12.57
C GLU A 86 -0.41 -3.28 12.40
N LEU A 87 0.00 -2.18 13.03
CA LEU A 87 -0.68 -0.89 12.85
C LEU A 87 -0.68 -0.43 11.40
N VAL A 88 0.41 -0.66 10.69
CA VAL A 88 0.50 -0.32 9.25
C VAL A 88 -0.44 -1.21 8.45
N VAL A 89 -0.49 -2.50 8.75
CA VAL A 89 -1.41 -3.43 8.08
C VAL A 89 -2.85 -2.97 8.27
N VAL A 90 -3.25 -2.64 9.50
CA VAL A 90 -4.61 -2.16 9.80
C VAL A 90 -4.92 -0.89 9.02
N GLU A 91 -4.00 0.08 8.98
CA GLU A 91 -4.22 1.32 8.25
C GLU A 91 -4.31 1.11 6.74
N LEU A 92 -3.50 0.19 6.19
CA LEU A 92 -3.58 -0.15 4.76
C LEU A 92 -4.87 -0.89 4.43
N ASP A 93 -5.35 -1.75 5.32
CA ASP A 93 -6.66 -2.38 5.17
C ASP A 93 -7.78 -1.35 5.17
N ASN A 94 -7.70 -0.36 6.05
CA ASN A 94 -8.65 0.75 6.09
C ASN A 94 -8.61 1.59 4.81
N TYR A 95 -7.42 1.80 4.26
CA TYR A 95 -7.27 2.46 2.97
C TYR A 95 -8.02 1.70 1.86
N VAL A 96 -7.84 0.40 1.78
CA VAL A 96 -8.53 -0.42 0.79
C VAL A 96 -10.05 -0.38 1.00
N ASN A 97 -10.51 -0.58 2.22
CA ASN A 97 -11.94 -0.57 2.53
C ASN A 97 -12.61 0.78 2.25
N ASN A 98 -11.99 1.85 2.72
CA ASN A 98 -12.64 3.17 2.75
C ASN A 98 -12.49 3.95 1.45
N PHE A 99 -11.40 3.73 0.71
CA PHE A 99 -11.09 4.55 -0.46
C PHE A 99 -11.06 3.78 -1.77
N ILE A 100 -10.89 2.48 -1.74
CA ILE A 100 -10.86 1.66 -2.95
C ILE A 100 -12.21 0.96 -3.16
N LEU A 101 -12.63 0.14 -2.21
CA LEU A 101 -13.85 -0.65 -2.35
C LEU A 101 -15.10 0.20 -2.27
N SER A 102 -15.13 1.20 -1.39
CA SER A 102 -16.30 2.06 -1.20
C SER A 102 -16.54 3.02 -2.37
N ASN A 103 -15.53 3.32 -3.16
CA ASN A 103 -15.64 4.23 -4.29
C ASN A 103 -16.08 3.57 -5.60
N LYS A 104 -16.47 2.32 -5.57
CA LYS A 104 -16.97 1.56 -6.73
C LYS A 104 -16.02 1.62 -7.94
N LEU A 105 -14.75 1.49 -7.67
CA LEU A 105 -13.74 1.47 -8.73
C LEU A 105 -13.86 0.24 -9.62
#